data_7fcb67b01d6f5dc97f1a14f40fbd6209
#
_entry.id   7fcb67b01d6f5dc97f1a14f40fbd6209
#
_cell.length_a   1.000
_cell.length_b   1.000
_cell.length_c   1.000
_cell.angle_alpha   90.00
_cell.angle_beta   90.00
_cell.angle_gamma   90.00
#
_symmetry.space_group_name_H-M   'P 1'
#
loop_
_entity.id
_entity.type
_entity.pdbx_description
1 polymer ?
#
loop_
_entity_poly.entity_id
_entity_poly.type
_entity_poly.pdbx_seq_one_letter_code
_entity_poly.pdbx_strand_id
1 'polypeptide(L)'
;EDRRFVSRFVEKPTESQAAKLISEGAVWNGGVFAFKLGYLLDIAYHNGNFNSYEDVYNHYGDLPKISFDYQVVEKASSISMISYHGIWKDLGTWNTLTEEVKENQGLVITGEGTENTQVINELDMPLLVLGAKDMVIVSSPDGILVADKRKSSFMKPYVEKFEKLSLI
;
A
#
# COMPACT_ATOMS: atom_id res chain seq x y z
N GLU A 1 15.47 21.59 -12.35
CA GLU A 1 14.33 20.80 -11.85
C GLU A 1 13.13 21.07 -12.77
N ASP A 2 12.61 20.01 -13.38
CA ASP A 2 11.48 20.11 -14.31
C ASP A 2 10.15 20.15 -13.52
N ARG A 3 9.80 21.36 -13.06
CA ARG A 3 8.57 21.60 -12.32
C ARG A 3 7.44 21.84 -13.29
N ARG A 4 6.40 20.99 -13.24
CA ARG A 4 5.22 21.08 -14.09
C ARG A 4 3.96 21.25 -13.26
N PHE A 5 2.98 21.95 -13.83
CA PHE A 5 1.64 22.02 -13.23
C PHE A 5 0.81 20.83 -13.69
N VAL A 6 0.09 20.24 -12.75
CA VAL A 6 -0.85 19.15 -13.03
C VAL A 6 -2.18 19.75 -13.43
N SER A 7 -2.70 19.40 -14.60
CA SER A 7 -3.98 19.87 -15.08
C SER A 7 -5.16 19.18 -14.38
N ARG A 8 -4.99 17.90 -14.04
CA ARG A 8 -5.95 17.11 -13.26
C ARG A 8 -5.26 15.93 -12.62
N PHE A 9 -5.80 15.46 -11.53
CA PHE A 9 -5.43 14.20 -10.87
C PHE A 9 -6.59 13.20 -11.06
N VAL A 10 -6.30 11.93 -11.28
CA VAL A 10 -7.28 10.86 -11.42
C VAL A 10 -6.83 9.67 -10.60
N GLU A 11 -7.57 9.36 -9.56
CA GLU A 11 -7.28 8.23 -8.67
C GLU A 11 -7.93 6.95 -9.22
N LYS A 12 -7.17 5.86 -9.26
CA LYS A 12 -7.61 4.52 -9.67
C LYS A 12 -8.37 4.48 -11.01
N PRO A 13 -7.80 5.01 -12.09
CA PRO A 13 -8.42 4.88 -13.41
C PRO A 13 -8.51 3.40 -13.80
N THR A 14 -9.46 3.05 -14.66
CA THR A 14 -9.45 1.75 -15.32
C THR A 14 -8.20 1.60 -16.18
N GLU A 15 -7.80 0.37 -16.52
CA GLU A 15 -6.62 0.10 -17.35
C GLU A 15 -6.68 0.85 -18.69
N SER A 16 -7.83 0.86 -19.35
CA SER A 16 -8.03 1.58 -20.61
C SER A 16 -7.94 3.11 -20.45
N GLN A 17 -8.45 3.64 -19.32
CA GLN A 17 -8.32 5.06 -19.01
C GLN A 17 -6.87 5.43 -18.70
N ALA A 18 -6.16 4.59 -17.93
CA ALA A 18 -4.75 4.80 -17.62
C ALA A 18 -3.89 4.81 -18.90
N ALA A 19 -4.09 3.84 -19.80
CA ALA A 19 -3.39 3.78 -21.09
C ALA A 19 -3.62 5.05 -21.93
N LYS A 20 -4.85 5.55 -21.98
CA LYS A 20 -5.19 6.80 -22.67
C LYS A 20 -4.48 7.99 -22.01
N LEU A 21 -4.56 8.13 -20.70
CA LEU A 21 -3.94 9.23 -19.97
C LEU A 21 -2.42 9.26 -20.17
N ILE A 22 -1.76 8.11 -20.14
CA ILE A 22 -0.32 7.99 -20.40
C ILE A 22 0.01 8.44 -21.84
N SER A 23 -0.80 8.05 -22.81
CA SER A 23 -0.61 8.50 -24.22
C SER A 23 -0.78 10.01 -24.40
N GLU A 24 -1.53 10.65 -23.51
CA GLU A 24 -1.72 12.10 -23.42
C GLU A 24 -0.64 12.82 -22.58
N GLY A 25 0.36 12.09 -22.08
CA GLY A 25 1.48 12.64 -21.31
C GLY A 25 1.27 12.66 -19.80
N ALA A 26 0.28 11.94 -19.29
CA ALA A 26 0.15 11.75 -17.85
C ALA A 26 1.30 10.89 -17.27
N VAL A 27 1.55 11.08 -15.98
CA VAL A 27 2.54 10.33 -15.22
C VAL A 27 1.89 9.66 -14.02
N TRP A 28 2.52 8.63 -13.51
CA TRP A 28 2.10 7.96 -12.29
C TRP A 28 2.40 8.82 -11.06
N ASN A 29 1.46 8.86 -10.13
CA ASN A 29 1.68 9.44 -8.81
C ASN A 29 2.52 8.49 -7.96
N GLY A 30 3.65 8.98 -7.43
CA GLY A 30 4.52 8.23 -6.52
C GLY A 30 4.06 8.23 -5.06
N GLY A 31 2.96 8.90 -4.73
CA GLY A 31 2.44 8.95 -3.37
C GLY A 31 3.27 9.81 -2.40
N VAL A 32 4.21 10.62 -2.91
CA VAL A 32 5.04 11.52 -2.10
C VAL A 32 4.57 12.95 -2.31
N PHE A 33 4.10 13.57 -1.24
CA PHE A 33 3.52 14.91 -1.27
C PHE A 33 4.27 15.88 -0.35
N ALA A 34 4.40 17.12 -0.80
CA ALA A 34 4.84 18.25 0.01
C ALA A 34 3.78 19.35 -0.06
N PHE A 35 3.41 19.89 1.09
CA PHE A 35 2.37 20.93 1.21
C PHE A 35 2.64 21.82 2.41
N LYS A 36 1.99 22.98 2.42
CA LYS A 36 1.98 23.84 3.61
C LYS A 36 1.08 23.23 4.67
N LEU A 37 1.57 23.11 5.91
CA LEU A 37 0.80 22.54 7.02
C LEU A 37 -0.58 23.21 7.18
N GLY A 38 -0.65 24.55 7.11
CA GLY A 38 -1.89 25.28 7.21
C GLY A 38 -2.96 24.86 6.19
N TYR A 39 -2.55 24.48 4.98
CA TYR A 39 -3.49 24.00 3.95
C TYR A 39 -4.23 22.72 4.39
N LEU A 40 -3.52 21.77 4.99
CA LEU A 40 -4.18 20.55 5.48
C LEU A 40 -4.96 20.76 6.77
N LEU A 41 -4.48 21.63 7.65
CA LEU A 41 -5.23 21.99 8.86
C LEU A 41 -6.55 22.65 8.50
N ASP A 42 -6.55 23.56 7.52
CA ASP A 42 -7.76 24.21 7.04
C ASP A 42 -8.77 23.16 6.50
N ILE A 43 -8.30 22.19 5.71
CA ILE A 43 -9.16 21.11 5.21
C ILE A 43 -9.70 20.27 6.36
N ALA A 44 -8.86 19.87 7.31
CA ALA A 44 -9.27 19.03 8.45
C ALA A 44 -10.31 19.76 9.32
N TYR A 45 -10.08 21.01 9.63
CA TYR A 45 -10.98 21.81 10.46
C TYR A 45 -12.32 22.10 9.78
N HIS A 46 -12.31 22.40 8.48
CA HIS A 46 -13.55 22.66 7.74
C HIS A 46 -14.42 21.40 7.54
N ASN A 47 -13.82 20.21 7.47
CA ASN A 47 -14.58 18.97 7.27
C ASN A 47 -15.42 18.55 8.49
N GLY A 48 -15.09 19.02 9.69
CA GLY A 48 -15.81 18.67 10.91
C GLY A 48 -16.15 19.85 11.83
N ASN A 49 -15.92 21.11 11.38
CA ASN A 49 -16.00 22.31 12.23
C ASN A 49 -15.09 22.21 13.47
N PHE A 50 -13.92 21.63 13.33
CA PHE A 50 -12.97 21.46 14.43
C PHE A 50 -12.15 22.74 14.63
N ASN A 51 -11.74 22.99 15.90
CA ASN A 51 -11.00 24.17 16.29
C ASN A 51 -9.59 23.88 16.77
N SER A 52 -9.25 22.62 17.01
CA SER A 52 -7.95 22.20 17.50
C SER A 52 -7.61 20.78 17.06
N TYR A 53 -6.33 20.37 17.22
CA TYR A 53 -5.91 18.98 17.02
C TYR A 53 -6.63 18.02 17.97
N GLU A 54 -6.79 18.42 19.21
CA GLU A 54 -7.45 17.61 20.25
C GLU A 54 -8.91 17.35 19.89
N ASP A 55 -9.57 18.33 19.31
CA ASP A 55 -10.94 18.24 18.82
C ASP A 55 -11.02 17.25 17.64
N VAL A 56 -10.12 17.34 16.65
CA VAL A 56 -10.01 16.37 15.55
C VAL A 56 -9.73 14.95 16.09
N TYR A 57 -8.82 14.81 17.04
CA TYR A 57 -8.46 13.51 17.62
C TYR A 57 -9.65 12.83 18.30
N ASN A 58 -10.38 13.58 19.12
CA ASN A 58 -11.53 13.06 19.86
C ASN A 58 -12.72 12.70 18.94
N HIS A 59 -12.84 13.35 17.78
CA HIS A 59 -13.92 13.14 16.82
C HIS A 59 -13.42 12.51 15.51
N TYR A 60 -12.24 11.87 15.52
CA TYR A 60 -11.66 11.28 14.31
C TYR A 60 -12.57 10.24 13.65
N GLY A 61 -13.34 9.50 14.45
CA GLY A 61 -14.31 8.51 13.98
C GLY A 61 -15.49 9.08 13.19
N ASP A 62 -15.77 10.38 13.36
CA ASP A 62 -16.87 11.09 12.68
C ASP A 62 -16.45 11.61 11.30
N LEU A 63 -15.14 11.60 11.00
CA LEU A 63 -14.63 12.02 9.70
C LEU A 63 -15.03 11.02 8.60
N PRO A 64 -15.26 11.50 7.36
CA PRO A 64 -15.51 10.63 6.22
C PRO A 64 -14.36 9.62 5.99
N LYS A 65 -14.70 8.36 5.81
CA LYS A 65 -13.73 7.31 5.42
C LYS A 65 -13.36 7.47 3.94
N ILE A 66 -12.45 8.37 3.65
CA ILE A 66 -12.00 8.71 2.30
C ILE A 66 -10.48 8.83 2.27
N SER A 67 -9.83 8.43 1.17
CA SER A 67 -8.39 8.57 1.05
C SER A 67 -7.96 10.02 0.87
N PHE A 68 -6.70 10.31 1.21
CA PHE A 68 -6.08 11.61 0.99
C PHE A 68 -6.13 12.03 -0.49
N ASP A 69 -5.91 11.09 -1.39
CA ASP A 69 -5.95 11.36 -2.82
C ASP A 69 -7.33 11.86 -3.27
N TYR A 70 -8.41 11.22 -2.86
CA TYR A 70 -9.77 11.65 -3.19
C TYR A 70 -10.21 12.93 -2.45
N GLN A 71 -9.83 13.07 -1.17
CA GLN A 71 -10.30 14.19 -0.37
C GLN A 71 -9.52 15.46 -0.62
N VAL A 72 -8.24 15.36 -0.88
CA VAL A 72 -7.31 16.50 -0.97
C VAL A 72 -6.78 16.67 -2.39
N VAL A 73 -6.14 15.64 -2.94
CA VAL A 73 -5.37 15.78 -4.18
C VAL A 73 -6.28 16.04 -5.39
N GLU A 74 -7.32 15.24 -5.58
CA GLU A 74 -8.26 15.43 -6.71
C GLU A 74 -9.01 16.77 -6.65
N LYS A 75 -9.18 17.32 -5.45
CA LYS A 75 -9.91 18.59 -5.24
C LYS A 75 -9.01 19.82 -5.20
N ALA A 76 -7.69 19.61 -5.17
CA ALA A 76 -6.75 20.71 -5.10
C ALA A 76 -6.77 21.55 -6.39
N SER A 77 -6.93 22.85 -6.24
CA SER A 77 -6.97 23.79 -7.38
C SER A 77 -5.61 24.05 -8.01
N SER A 78 -4.52 23.71 -7.31
CA SER A 78 -3.15 23.93 -7.79
C SER A 78 -2.23 22.83 -7.29
N ILE A 79 -1.77 22.00 -8.21
CA ILE A 79 -0.79 20.95 -7.95
C ILE A 79 0.41 21.17 -8.87
N SER A 80 1.60 21.14 -8.30
CA SER A 80 2.85 21.05 -9.05
C SER A 80 3.46 19.67 -8.86
N MET A 81 4.05 19.13 -9.89
CA MET A 81 4.79 17.88 -9.81
C MET A 81 6.27 18.08 -10.12
N ILE A 82 7.09 17.18 -9.61
CA ILE A 82 8.50 17.02 -9.98
C ILE A 82 8.64 15.62 -10.56
N SER A 83 9.14 15.54 -11.80
CA SER A 83 9.35 14.24 -12.45
C SER A 83 10.51 13.50 -11.78
N TYR A 84 10.30 12.24 -11.44
CA TYR A 84 11.33 11.34 -10.97
C TYR A 84 11.58 10.24 -12.00
N HIS A 85 12.85 10.02 -12.35
CA HIS A 85 13.27 9.07 -13.38
C HIS A 85 14.10 7.90 -12.81
N GLY A 86 14.14 7.77 -11.49
CA GLY A 86 14.80 6.67 -10.81
C GLY A 86 13.91 5.43 -10.69
N ILE A 87 14.36 4.47 -9.90
CA ILE A 87 13.61 3.27 -9.56
C ILE A 87 12.58 3.63 -8.50
N TRP A 88 11.32 3.32 -8.78
CA TRP A 88 10.22 3.40 -7.83
C TRP A 88 9.37 2.14 -7.96
N LYS A 89 9.02 1.52 -6.85
CA LYS A 89 8.19 0.31 -6.84
C LYS A 89 7.29 0.32 -5.61
N ASP A 90 6.00 0.06 -5.83
CA ASP A 90 5.07 -0.18 -4.74
C ASP A 90 5.26 -1.60 -4.19
N LEU A 91 5.61 -1.70 -2.90
CA LEU A 91 5.77 -2.95 -2.18
C LEU A 91 4.55 -3.27 -1.29
N GLY A 92 3.40 -2.69 -1.61
CA GLY A 92 2.16 -2.82 -0.84
C GLY A 92 1.50 -4.20 -0.88
N THR A 93 2.05 -5.16 -1.63
CA THR A 93 1.57 -6.55 -1.66
C THR A 93 2.69 -7.54 -1.46
N TRP A 94 2.39 -8.72 -0.93
CA TRP A 94 3.37 -9.79 -0.79
C TRP A 94 3.99 -10.20 -2.13
N ASN A 95 3.23 -10.15 -3.21
CA ASN A 95 3.76 -10.45 -4.54
C ASN A 95 4.88 -9.48 -4.91
N THR A 96 4.61 -8.17 -4.85
CA THR A 96 5.61 -7.15 -5.20
C THR A 96 6.80 -7.14 -4.24
N LEU A 97 6.57 -7.40 -2.94
CA LEU A 97 7.64 -7.55 -1.96
C LEU A 97 8.56 -8.74 -2.30
N THR A 98 7.99 -9.91 -2.62
CA THR A 98 8.78 -11.12 -2.92
C THR A 98 9.50 -11.09 -4.27
N GLU A 99 9.17 -10.15 -5.15
CA GLU A 99 9.95 -9.88 -6.36
C GLU A 99 11.28 -9.18 -6.04
N GLU A 100 11.32 -8.38 -4.96
CA GLU A 100 12.52 -7.66 -4.51
C GLU A 100 13.33 -8.45 -3.47
N VAL A 101 12.65 -9.05 -2.50
CA VAL A 101 13.27 -9.88 -1.47
C VAL A 101 13.37 -11.31 -2.00
N LYS A 102 14.55 -11.69 -2.48
CA LYS A 102 14.79 -13.01 -3.13
C LYS A 102 15.22 -14.11 -2.16
N GLU A 103 15.72 -13.74 -0.99
CA GLU A 103 16.22 -14.66 0.00
C GLU A 103 15.16 -14.97 1.05
N ASN A 104 15.12 -16.23 1.51
CA ASN A 104 14.32 -16.59 2.65
C ASN A 104 14.87 -15.94 3.92
N GLN A 105 13.99 -15.59 4.85
CA GLN A 105 14.36 -14.92 6.09
C GLN A 105 14.02 -15.80 7.30
N GLY A 106 14.87 -15.75 8.32
CA GLY A 106 14.70 -16.52 9.57
C GLY A 106 15.19 -17.97 9.48
N LEU A 107 14.75 -18.80 10.42
CA LEU A 107 15.11 -20.21 10.49
C LEU A 107 14.30 -21.02 9.47
N VAL A 108 14.76 -21.05 8.22
CA VAL A 108 14.05 -21.67 7.09
C VAL A 108 14.93 -22.72 6.42
N ILE A 109 14.34 -23.88 6.15
CA ILE A 109 14.92 -24.93 5.30
C ILE A 109 13.93 -25.17 4.16
N THR A 110 14.39 -25.02 2.93
CA THR A 110 13.64 -25.40 1.73
C THR A 110 14.25 -26.65 1.13
N GLY A 111 13.42 -27.59 0.71
CA GLY A 111 13.87 -28.88 0.16
C GLY A 111 13.33 -29.14 -1.23
N GLU A 112 13.41 -30.40 -1.63
CA GLU A 112 13.10 -30.86 -2.98
C GLU A 112 11.73 -30.42 -3.47
N GLY A 113 11.66 -29.96 -4.73
CA GLY A 113 10.43 -29.53 -5.38
C GLY A 113 9.93 -28.15 -4.98
N THR A 114 10.65 -27.42 -4.12
CA THR A 114 10.31 -26.04 -3.77
C THR A 114 10.88 -25.08 -4.80
N GLU A 115 10.01 -24.38 -5.52
CA GLU A 115 10.36 -23.50 -6.63
C GLU A 115 9.64 -22.15 -6.49
N ASN A 116 10.31 -21.05 -6.81
CA ASN A 116 9.76 -19.69 -6.81
C ASN A 116 8.94 -19.36 -5.55
N THR A 117 9.33 -19.90 -4.40
CA THR A 117 8.63 -19.75 -3.12
C THR A 117 9.48 -18.92 -2.17
N GLN A 118 8.88 -17.88 -1.62
CA GLN A 118 9.49 -17.00 -0.63
C GLN A 118 8.98 -17.34 0.75
N VAL A 119 9.90 -17.52 1.69
CA VAL A 119 9.57 -17.85 3.07
C VAL A 119 10.17 -16.78 4.01
N ILE A 120 9.32 -16.22 4.85
CA ILE A 120 9.70 -15.28 5.90
C ILE A 120 9.24 -15.87 7.23
N ASN A 121 10.19 -16.21 8.08
CA ASN A 121 9.92 -16.80 9.37
C ASN A 121 10.46 -15.89 10.48
N GLU A 122 9.55 -15.24 11.19
CA GLU A 122 9.86 -14.37 12.34
C GLU A 122 9.79 -15.12 13.68
N LEU A 123 9.46 -16.42 13.64
CA LEU A 123 9.38 -17.23 14.85
C LEU A 123 10.74 -17.87 15.17
N ASP A 124 10.98 -18.12 16.45
CA ASP A 124 12.16 -18.84 16.94
C ASP A 124 12.10 -20.35 16.69
N MET A 125 11.19 -20.84 15.86
CA MET A 125 11.05 -22.23 15.47
C MET A 125 11.53 -22.41 14.02
N PRO A 126 12.23 -23.52 13.70
CA PRO A 126 12.59 -23.82 12.33
C PRO A 126 11.35 -24.13 11.47
N LEU A 127 11.32 -23.62 10.25
CA LEU A 127 10.28 -23.85 9.25
C LEU A 127 10.86 -24.65 8.08
N LEU A 128 10.31 -25.84 7.84
CA LEU A 128 10.67 -26.69 6.70
C LEU A 128 9.58 -26.59 5.62
N VAL A 129 10.00 -26.32 4.39
CA VAL A 129 9.12 -26.22 3.23
C VAL A 129 9.60 -27.16 2.12
N LEU A 130 8.72 -28.06 1.68
CA LEU A 130 8.98 -29.03 0.61
C LEU A 130 7.89 -28.93 -0.45
N GLY A 131 8.27 -29.02 -1.73
CA GLY A 131 7.34 -29.13 -2.85
C GLY A 131 6.44 -27.93 -3.09
N ALA A 132 6.66 -26.79 -2.41
CA ALA A 132 5.89 -25.58 -2.60
C ALA A 132 6.30 -24.86 -3.88
N LYS A 133 5.33 -24.42 -4.70
CA LYS A 133 5.58 -23.69 -5.95
C LYS A 133 4.79 -22.40 -6.00
N ASP A 134 5.46 -21.31 -6.40
CA ASP A 134 4.87 -19.99 -6.57
C ASP A 134 4.17 -19.46 -5.30
N MET A 135 4.71 -19.80 -4.12
CA MET A 135 4.10 -19.48 -2.83
C MET A 135 4.81 -18.33 -2.14
N VAL A 136 4.07 -17.62 -1.31
CA VAL A 136 4.58 -16.82 -0.20
C VAL A 136 4.12 -17.46 1.10
N ILE A 137 5.08 -17.70 2.00
CA ILE A 137 4.85 -18.29 3.32
C ILE A 137 5.45 -17.33 4.34
N VAL A 138 4.62 -16.85 5.25
CA VAL A 138 5.06 -15.97 6.32
C VAL A 138 4.58 -16.52 7.63
N SER A 139 5.46 -16.63 8.60
CA SER A 139 5.12 -16.97 9.98
C SER A 139 5.58 -15.88 10.93
N SER A 140 4.66 -15.36 11.72
CA SER A 140 4.90 -14.32 12.73
C SER A 140 4.12 -14.64 14.01
N PRO A 141 4.37 -13.93 15.13
CA PRO A 141 3.57 -14.06 16.34
C PRO A 141 2.08 -13.77 16.13
N ASP A 142 1.73 -12.96 15.13
CA ASP A 142 0.34 -12.58 14.84
C ASP A 142 -0.41 -13.61 13.99
N GLY A 143 0.32 -14.51 13.33
CA GLY A 143 -0.29 -15.55 12.52
C GLY A 143 0.60 -16.10 11.41
N ILE A 144 0.04 -17.06 10.66
CA ILE A 144 0.73 -17.70 9.55
C ILE A 144 -0.04 -17.46 8.26
N LEU A 145 0.65 -16.93 7.26
CA LEU A 145 0.16 -16.79 5.89
C LEU A 145 0.78 -17.86 5.00
N VAL A 146 -0.05 -18.57 4.26
CA VAL A 146 0.36 -19.46 3.16
C VAL A 146 -0.51 -19.12 1.96
N ALA A 147 0.09 -18.56 0.91
CA ALA A 147 -0.66 -18.11 -0.26
C ALA A 147 0.13 -18.30 -1.57
N ASP A 148 -0.57 -18.53 -2.67
CA ASP A 148 -0.03 -18.32 -4.01
C ASP A 148 0.37 -16.83 -4.14
N LYS A 149 1.54 -16.53 -4.69
CA LYS A 149 2.06 -15.16 -4.81
C LYS A 149 1.04 -14.22 -5.48
N ARG A 150 0.40 -14.65 -6.57
CA ARG A 150 -0.58 -13.85 -7.31
C ARG A 150 -1.90 -13.67 -6.54
N LYS A 151 -2.24 -14.59 -5.65
CA LYS A 151 -3.44 -14.51 -4.81
C LYS A 151 -3.25 -13.67 -3.57
N SER A 152 -2.01 -13.49 -3.13
CA SER A 152 -1.69 -12.71 -1.92
C SER A 152 -2.17 -11.25 -1.98
N SER A 153 -2.33 -10.67 -3.18
CA SER A 153 -2.89 -9.33 -3.36
C SER A 153 -4.37 -9.21 -2.97
N PHE A 154 -5.09 -10.34 -2.88
CA PHE A 154 -6.52 -10.37 -2.57
C PHE A 154 -6.81 -10.76 -1.11
N MET A 155 -5.81 -10.74 -0.22
CA MET A 155 -5.93 -11.24 1.14
C MET A 155 -6.77 -10.34 2.07
N LYS A 156 -6.87 -9.03 1.79
CA LYS A 156 -7.49 -8.05 2.69
C LYS A 156 -8.85 -8.47 3.27
N PRO A 157 -9.84 -8.96 2.49
CA PRO A 157 -11.13 -9.38 3.04
C PRO A 157 -11.05 -10.61 3.97
N TYR A 158 -9.96 -11.36 3.89
CA TYR A 158 -9.72 -12.54 4.75
C TYR A 158 -9.01 -12.14 6.04
N VAL A 159 -8.10 -11.17 5.99
CA VAL A 159 -7.45 -10.60 7.19
C VAL A 159 -8.50 -10.00 8.12
N GLU A 160 -9.47 -9.25 7.60
CA GLU A 160 -10.59 -8.70 8.37
C GLU A 160 -11.44 -9.79 9.09
N LYS A 161 -11.50 -11.01 8.53
CA LYS A 161 -12.13 -12.16 9.19
C LYS A 161 -11.23 -12.79 10.24
N PHE A 162 -9.93 -12.82 9.96
CA PHE A 162 -8.94 -13.39 10.87
C PHE A 162 -8.86 -12.58 12.18
N GLU A 163 -8.85 -11.25 12.08
CA GLU A 163 -8.88 -10.36 13.24
C GLU A 163 -10.07 -10.65 14.19
N LYS A 164 -11.22 -11.03 13.63
CA LYS A 164 -12.40 -11.40 14.42
C LYS A 164 -12.27 -12.76 15.13
N LEU A 165 -11.42 -13.65 14.64
CA LEU A 165 -11.14 -14.94 15.29
C LEU A 165 -10.15 -14.80 16.46
N SER A 166 -9.26 -13.82 16.37
CA SER A 166 -8.24 -13.56 17.41
C SER A 166 -8.81 -12.87 18.66
N LEU A 167 -10.09 -12.49 18.64
CA LEU A 167 -10.82 -11.86 19.75
C LEU A 167 -11.64 -12.87 20.58
N ILE A 168 -11.52 -14.17 20.31
CA ILE A 168 -12.12 -15.27 21.06
C ILE A 168 -11.03 -15.98 21.87
#